data_a337726000f0a43fc3ecf9ac01b80114
#
_entry.id   a337726000f0a43fc3ecf9ac01b80114
#
_cell.length_a   1.000
_cell.length_b   1.000
_cell.length_c   1.000
_cell.angle_alpha   90.00
_cell.angle_beta   90.00
_cell.angle_gamma   90.00
#
_symmetry.space_group_name_H-M   'P 1'
#
loop_
_entity.id
_entity.type
_entity.pdbx_description
1 polymer ?
#
loop_
_entity_poly.entity_id
_entity_poly.type
_entity_poly.pdbx_seq_one_letter_code
_entity_poly.pdbx_strand_id
1 'polypeptide(L)'
;MTYNCNPVYTAPASLKFEAAYKKAAVKVSFSQTLDETALLADYVCPDNNFLESWGDANPKRGHYSLQQPTINQIFAAPRYEGTRQVQDTLLKWSGVKSDYLTYLQGYWNNHIFPQQGKYLDFASFWAHTLHDGVLKVSVLKDAPIAPMTKDSTGKPLMAGVAAIINEIVADTTHTVAPVAHHSAATTEVASTLPTPDYNKAAASATSAKGGGQFELVVYEKVGLGNGNQSNNPWLMELPDPISKVTWDNYITMNPADVASLGLNEMKRQDIIGSIVDLTVNGVTIKVPVYPQPGQAAGTIGLAVGYGRAAETMKVALGVGVNAYPFVSVINDTL
;
A
#
# COMPACT_ATOMS: atom_id res chain seq x y z
N MET A 1 3.15 -10.32 -8.82
CA MET A 1 3.13 -8.89 -9.20
C MET A 1 3.12 -8.02 -7.95
N THR A 2 3.82 -6.89 -7.98
CA THR A 2 3.81 -5.88 -6.91
C THR A 2 3.33 -4.54 -7.49
N TYR A 3 2.41 -3.89 -6.81
CA TYR A 3 1.83 -2.61 -7.21
C TYR A 3 1.74 -1.68 -6.00
N ASN A 4 2.29 -0.51 -6.10
CA ASN A 4 2.29 0.53 -5.05
C ASN A 4 2.77 0.01 -3.66
N CYS A 5 3.74 -0.91 -3.66
CA CYS A 5 4.30 -1.47 -2.44
C CYS A 5 5.75 -1.91 -2.63
N ASN A 6 6.54 -1.84 -1.57
CA ASN A 6 7.93 -2.26 -1.55
C ASN A 6 8.18 -3.27 -0.41
N PRO A 7 7.63 -4.49 -0.51
CA PRO A 7 7.67 -5.45 0.59
C PRO A 7 9.07 -5.99 0.91
N VAL A 8 10.04 -5.93 -0.01
CA VAL A 8 11.43 -6.30 0.31
C VAL A 8 12.01 -5.35 1.38
N TYR A 9 11.58 -4.10 1.38
CA TYR A 9 12.01 -3.10 2.36
C TYR A 9 11.08 -3.05 3.59
N THR A 10 9.75 -3.13 3.39
CA THR A 10 8.76 -2.88 4.45
C THR A 10 8.29 -4.12 5.19
N ALA A 11 8.54 -5.32 4.65
CA ALA A 11 8.06 -6.54 5.31
C ALA A 11 8.85 -6.84 6.59
N PRO A 12 8.17 -7.31 7.65
CA PRO A 12 8.83 -7.81 8.86
C PRO A 12 9.85 -8.91 8.54
N ALA A 13 10.98 -8.90 9.25
CA ALA A 13 12.04 -9.90 9.04
C ALA A 13 11.56 -11.34 9.20
N SER A 14 10.56 -11.57 10.07
CA SER A 14 9.96 -12.89 10.33
C SER A 14 9.29 -13.51 9.09
N LEU A 15 8.78 -12.71 8.16
CA LEU A 15 8.14 -13.18 6.94
C LEU A 15 9.12 -13.70 5.90
N LYS A 16 10.40 -13.37 6.00
CA LYS A 16 11.44 -13.76 5.02
C LYS A 16 10.98 -13.49 3.57
N PHE A 17 10.30 -12.36 3.36
CA PHE A 17 9.63 -12.04 2.09
C PHE A 17 10.58 -12.09 0.90
N GLU A 18 11.75 -11.48 1.00
CA GLU A 18 12.75 -11.48 -0.08
C GLU A 18 13.10 -12.89 -0.56
N ALA A 19 13.33 -13.81 0.38
CA ALA A 19 13.66 -15.19 0.05
C ALA A 19 12.48 -15.92 -0.63
N ALA A 20 11.26 -15.62 -0.26
CA ALA A 20 10.05 -16.15 -0.90
C ALA A 20 9.83 -15.52 -2.29
N TYR A 21 10.02 -14.21 -2.41
CA TYR A 21 9.86 -13.48 -3.68
C TYR A 21 10.84 -13.96 -4.74
N LYS A 22 12.10 -14.23 -4.38
CA LYS A 22 13.13 -14.79 -5.29
C LYS A 22 12.74 -16.15 -5.87
N LYS A 23 11.87 -16.92 -5.23
CA LYS A 23 11.39 -18.23 -5.71
C LYS A 23 10.27 -18.14 -6.74
N ALA A 24 9.64 -16.97 -6.90
CA ALA A 24 8.58 -16.80 -7.89
C ALA A 24 9.15 -16.92 -9.31
N ALA A 25 8.47 -17.69 -10.16
CA ALA A 25 8.92 -17.97 -11.52
C ALA A 25 8.95 -16.70 -12.40
N VAL A 26 7.98 -15.79 -12.21
CA VAL A 26 7.93 -14.50 -12.89
C VAL A 26 7.56 -13.42 -11.89
N LYS A 27 8.36 -12.37 -11.86
CA LYS A 27 8.20 -11.22 -10.96
C LYS A 27 8.02 -9.95 -11.79
N VAL A 28 6.92 -9.24 -11.56
CA VAL A 28 6.61 -7.98 -12.24
C VAL A 28 6.38 -6.90 -11.18
N SER A 29 7.08 -5.79 -11.32
CA SER A 29 6.88 -4.60 -10.48
C SER A 29 6.31 -3.46 -11.30
N PHE A 30 5.27 -2.81 -10.77
CA PHE A 30 4.70 -1.58 -11.30
C PHE A 30 5.18 -0.34 -10.53
N SER A 31 6.32 -0.44 -9.85
CA SER A 31 6.89 0.69 -9.14
C SER A 31 7.32 1.79 -10.10
N GLN A 32 7.07 3.04 -9.73
CA GLN A 32 7.55 4.22 -10.46
C GLN A 32 9.06 4.46 -10.28
N THR A 33 9.66 3.80 -9.29
CA THR A 33 11.08 3.88 -8.98
C THR A 33 11.69 2.48 -8.89
N LEU A 34 12.98 2.37 -9.14
CA LEU A 34 13.71 1.11 -8.94
C LEU A 34 14.05 0.98 -7.44
N ASP A 35 13.03 0.65 -6.65
CA ASP A 35 13.17 0.33 -5.23
C ASP A 35 13.70 -1.10 -5.00
N GLU A 36 13.85 -1.51 -3.74
CA GLU A 36 14.41 -2.80 -3.36
C GLU A 36 13.63 -3.98 -3.93
N THR A 37 12.30 -3.86 -4.03
CA THR A 37 11.45 -4.91 -4.63
C THR A 37 11.55 -4.89 -6.15
N ALA A 38 11.56 -3.73 -6.78
CA ALA A 38 11.66 -3.57 -8.22
C ALA A 38 13.00 -4.09 -8.75
N LEU A 39 14.10 -3.88 -8.01
CA LEU A 39 15.44 -4.40 -8.37
C LEU A 39 15.51 -5.94 -8.39
N LEU A 40 14.60 -6.63 -7.72
CA LEU A 40 14.50 -8.10 -7.72
C LEU A 40 13.47 -8.63 -8.73
N ALA A 41 12.74 -7.74 -9.41
CA ALA A 41 11.75 -8.13 -10.40
C ALA A 41 12.40 -8.49 -11.74
N ASP A 42 11.77 -9.40 -12.50
CA ASP A 42 12.21 -9.76 -13.85
C ASP A 42 11.75 -8.69 -14.87
N TYR A 43 10.61 -8.03 -14.57
CA TYR A 43 10.06 -6.94 -15.37
C TYR A 43 9.68 -5.78 -14.47
N VAL A 44 10.11 -4.59 -14.85
CA VAL A 44 9.66 -3.33 -14.23
C VAL A 44 8.85 -2.58 -15.27
N CYS A 45 7.58 -2.36 -14.96
CA CYS A 45 6.61 -1.68 -15.82
C CYS A 45 6.15 -0.40 -15.10
N PRO A 46 6.87 0.71 -15.22
CA PRO A 46 6.57 1.91 -14.43
C PRO A 46 5.14 2.39 -14.65
N ASP A 47 4.40 2.54 -13.54
CA ASP A 47 3.06 3.11 -13.52
C ASP A 47 3.10 4.61 -13.74
N ASN A 48 2.00 5.19 -14.20
CA ASN A 48 1.81 6.63 -14.23
C ASN A 48 1.73 7.19 -12.80
N ASN A 49 2.11 8.44 -12.63
CA ASN A 49 1.82 9.14 -11.39
C ASN A 49 0.29 9.30 -11.21
N PHE A 50 -0.19 9.37 -9.98
CA PHE A 50 -1.63 9.55 -9.72
C PHE A 50 -2.18 10.85 -10.34
N LEU A 51 -1.37 11.89 -10.51
CA LEU A 51 -1.75 13.12 -11.19
C LEU A 51 -1.94 12.96 -12.71
N GLU A 52 -1.44 11.87 -13.29
CA GLU A 52 -1.51 11.51 -14.70
C GLU A 52 -2.57 10.44 -15.00
N SER A 53 -3.28 9.97 -13.96
CA SER A 53 -4.07 8.74 -14.02
C SER A 53 -5.54 8.99 -13.74
N TRP A 54 -6.40 8.25 -14.44
CA TRP A 54 -7.80 8.09 -14.07
C TRP A 54 -7.95 7.10 -12.92
N GLY A 55 -8.96 7.33 -12.08
CA GLY A 55 -9.28 6.43 -10.99
C GLY A 55 -10.61 6.76 -10.34
N ASP A 56 -11.04 5.87 -9.47
CA ASP A 56 -12.15 6.12 -8.59
C ASP A 56 -11.90 5.50 -7.20
N ALA A 57 -12.70 5.93 -6.24
CA ALA A 57 -12.65 5.38 -4.89
C ALA A 57 -14.04 5.37 -4.27
N ASN A 58 -14.28 4.37 -3.44
CA ASN A 58 -15.44 4.29 -2.56
C ASN A 58 -14.97 4.21 -1.10
N PRO A 59 -14.54 5.34 -0.51
CA PRO A 59 -13.95 5.36 0.83
C PRO A 59 -15.00 5.10 1.92
N LYS A 60 -16.27 5.29 1.63
CA LYS A 60 -17.40 5.09 2.52
C LYS A 60 -18.63 4.67 1.72
N ARG A 61 -19.44 3.77 2.26
CA ARG A 61 -20.69 3.32 1.62
C ARG A 61 -21.52 4.50 1.14
N GLY A 62 -21.90 4.50 -0.14
CA GLY A 62 -22.65 5.57 -0.79
C GLY A 62 -21.87 6.85 -1.09
N HIS A 63 -20.54 6.84 -0.93
CA HIS A 63 -19.68 7.96 -1.31
C HIS A 63 -18.69 7.46 -2.36
N TYR A 64 -18.85 7.94 -3.57
CA TYR A 64 -17.97 7.63 -4.70
C TYR A 64 -17.21 8.89 -5.09
N SER A 65 -15.94 8.78 -5.37
CA SER A 65 -15.13 9.88 -5.88
C SER A 65 -14.44 9.48 -7.16
N LEU A 66 -14.32 10.44 -8.08
CA LEU A 66 -13.57 10.30 -9.31
C LEU A 66 -12.25 11.04 -9.18
N GLN A 67 -11.20 10.39 -9.64
CA GLN A 67 -9.90 10.99 -9.87
C GLN A 67 -9.71 11.15 -11.36
N GLN A 68 -9.45 12.37 -11.81
CA GLN A 68 -9.10 12.67 -13.19
C GLN A 68 -7.64 13.15 -13.27
N PRO A 69 -6.92 12.87 -14.36
CA PRO A 69 -5.58 13.38 -14.54
C PRO A 69 -5.60 14.91 -14.57
N THR A 70 -4.71 15.53 -13.78
CA THR A 70 -4.55 16.98 -13.71
C THR A 70 -3.39 17.48 -14.55
N ILE A 71 -2.49 16.58 -14.93
CA ILE A 71 -1.35 16.82 -15.81
C ILE A 71 -1.30 15.80 -16.92
N ASN A 72 -0.68 16.14 -18.03
CA ASN A 72 -0.34 15.19 -19.07
C ASN A 72 0.79 14.26 -18.59
N GLN A 73 0.84 13.08 -19.19
CA GLN A 73 1.89 12.10 -18.94
C GLN A 73 3.28 12.72 -19.17
N ILE A 74 4.14 12.69 -18.14
CA ILE A 74 5.48 13.30 -18.18
C ILE A 74 6.41 12.45 -19.06
N PHE A 75 6.36 11.12 -18.92
CA PHE A 75 7.18 10.18 -19.68
C PHE A 75 6.40 9.61 -20.86
N ALA A 76 5.90 10.48 -21.74
CA ALA A 76 5.12 10.08 -22.90
C ALA A 76 5.99 9.81 -24.12
N ALA A 77 5.53 8.91 -25.01
CA ALA A 77 6.07 8.76 -26.35
C ALA A 77 5.87 10.06 -27.16
N PRO A 78 6.74 10.42 -28.13
CA PRO A 78 7.88 9.63 -28.62
C PRO A 78 9.21 9.88 -27.87
N ARG A 79 9.22 10.79 -26.91
CA ARG A 79 10.47 11.18 -26.22
C ARG A 79 10.98 10.09 -25.28
N TYR A 80 10.06 9.31 -24.72
CA TYR A 80 10.33 8.19 -23.83
C TYR A 80 9.55 6.98 -24.31
N GLU A 81 9.91 5.78 -23.88
CA GLU A 81 9.13 4.56 -24.15
C GLU A 81 7.72 4.61 -23.52
N GLY A 82 7.54 5.56 -22.62
CA GLY A 82 6.28 5.88 -21.95
C GLY A 82 6.02 5.02 -20.72
N THR A 83 5.48 5.66 -19.69
CA THR A 83 4.79 4.97 -18.60
C THR A 83 3.39 4.60 -19.07
N ARG A 84 2.73 3.70 -18.39
CA ARG A 84 1.34 3.35 -18.65
C ARG A 84 0.65 3.00 -17.36
N GLN A 85 -0.56 3.50 -17.20
CA GLN A 85 -1.39 3.20 -16.04
C GLN A 85 -1.55 1.69 -15.88
N VAL A 86 -1.38 1.18 -14.67
CA VAL A 86 -1.42 -0.26 -14.39
C VAL A 86 -2.74 -0.89 -14.81
N GLN A 87 -3.85 -0.20 -14.67
CA GLN A 87 -5.18 -0.67 -15.06
C GLN A 87 -5.25 -0.94 -16.56
N ASP A 88 -4.68 -0.07 -17.41
CA ASP A 88 -4.60 -0.31 -18.85
C ASP A 88 -3.76 -1.54 -19.18
N THR A 89 -2.69 -1.76 -18.40
CA THR A 89 -1.87 -2.97 -18.57
C THR A 89 -2.66 -4.23 -18.20
N LEU A 90 -3.42 -4.19 -17.11
CA LEU A 90 -4.25 -5.32 -16.68
C LEU A 90 -5.40 -5.60 -17.67
N LEU A 91 -6.06 -4.56 -18.20
CA LEU A 91 -7.06 -4.70 -19.26
C LEU A 91 -6.46 -5.39 -20.50
N LYS A 92 -5.29 -4.92 -20.92
CA LYS A 92 -4.58 -5.51 -22.06
C LYS A 92 -4.20 -6.98 -21.84
N TRP A 93 -3.76 -7.33 -20.64
CA TRP A 93 -3.41 -8.71 -20.32
C TRP A 93 -4.63 -9.62 -20.18
N SER A 94 -5.79 -9.07 -19.79
CA SER A 94 -7.05 -9.81 -19.78
C SER A 94 -7.71 -9.95 -21.17
N GLY A 95 -7.11 -9.36 -22.21
CA GLY A 95 -7.64 -9.39 -23.57
C GLY A 95 -8.70 -8.34 -23.88
N VAL A 96 -9.00 -7.46 -22.95
CA VAL A 96 -9.95 -6.34 -23.16
C VAL A 96 -9.31 -5.28 -24.04
N LYS A 97 -9.98 -4.92 -25.14
CA LYS A 97 -9.51 -3.94 -26.13
C LYS A 97 -9.99 -2.50 -25.82
N SER A 98 -10.07 -2.15 -24.56
CA SER A 98 -10.53 -0.84 -24.10
C SER A 98 -9.43 -0.18 -23.28
N ASP A 99 -9.36 1.15 -23.29
CA ASP A 99 -8.60 1.91 -22.30
C ASP A 99 -9.34 1.95 -20.95
N TYR A 100 -8.63 2.31 -19.91
CA TYR A 100 -9.20 2.32 -18.58
C TYR A 100 -10.28 3.39 -18.38
N LEU A 101 -10.19 4.54 -19.05
CA LEU A 101 -11.25 5.56 -18.98
C LEU A 101 -12.58 5.03 -19.53
N THR A 102 -12.55 4.40 -20.70
CA THR A 102 -13.74 3.78 -21.31
C THR A 102 -14.31 2.69 -20.41
N TYR A 103 -13.46 1.85 -19.84
CA TYR A 103 -13.85 0.84 -18.86
C TYR A 103 -14.51 1.45 -17.61
N LEU A 104 -13.90 2.49 -17.06
CA LEU A 104 -14.38 3.21 -15.87
C LEU A 104 -15.76 3.85 -16.14
N GLN A 105 -15.91 4.51 -17.28
CA GLN A 105 -17.19 5.08 -17.70
C GLN A 105 -18.28 4.01 -17.85
N GLY A 106 -17.95 2.89 -18.46
CA GLY A 106 -18.86 1.74 -18.59
C GLY A 106 -19.28 1.20 -17.22
N TYR A 107 -18.32 1.02 -16.31
CA TYR A 107 -18.62 0.58 -14.95
C TYR A 107 -19.53 1.57 -14.21
N TRP A 108 -19.25 2.87 -14.28
CA TRP A 108 -20.05 3.90 -13.65
C TRP A 108 -21.45 4.00 -14.26
N ASN A 109 -21.57 3.85 -15.57
CA ASN A 109 -22.88 3.84 -16.26
C ASN A 109 -23.74 2.67 -15.80
N ASN A 110 -23.15 1.49 -15.70
CA ASN A 110 -23.92 0.26 -15.40
C ASN A 110 -24.19 0.06 -13.90
N HIS A 111 -23.30 0.55 -13.02
CA HIS A 111 -23.35 0.20 -11.60
C HIS A 111 -23.59 1.41 -10.65
N ILE A 112 -23.11 2.59 -11.01
CA ILE A 112 -23.20 3.77 -10.13
C ILE A 112 -24.34 4.68 -10.56
N PHE A 113 -24.47 4.97 -11.85
CA PHE A 113 -25.53 5.80 -12.38
C PHE A 113 -26.95 5.33 -12.00
N PRO A 114 -27.29 4.04 -11.99
CA PRO A 114 -28.62 3.59 -11.57
C PRO A 114 -28.93 3.82 -10.09
N GLN A 115 -27.94 4.10 -9.27
CA GLN A 115 -28.12 4.33 -7.83
C GLN A 115 -28.58 5.76 -7.49
N GLN A 116 -28.70 6.64 -8.47
CA GLN A 116 -29.12 8.03 -8.29
C GLN A 116 -30.39 8.35 -9.10
N GLY A 117 -31.14 9.37 -8.72
CA GLY A 117 -32.35 9.80 -9.42
C GLY A 117 -32.32 11.27 -9.85
N LYS A 118 -31.16 11.95 -9.72
CA LYS A 118 -31.03 13.37 -10.01
C LYS A 118 -30.85 13.67 -11.50
N TYR A 119 -30.06 12.83 -12.19
CA TYR A 119 -29.73 13.00 -13.59
C TYR A 119 -30.44 11.94 -14.42
N LEU A 120 -31.00 12.33 -15.57
CA LEU A 120 -31.76 11.45 -16.45
C LEU A 120 -30.89 10.72 -17.49
N ASP A 121 -29.71 11.26 -17.77
CA ASP A 121 -28.77 10.68 -18.72
C ASP A 121 -27.36 10.59 -18.12
N PHE A 122 -26.60 9.63 -18.62
CA PHE A 122 -25.24 9.36 -18.11
C PHE A 122 -24.26 10.49 -18.43
N ALA A 123 -24.40 11.17 -19.58
CA ALA A 123 -23.44 12.22 -19.95
C ALA A 123 -23.52 13.41 -19.00
N SER A 124 -24.73 13.87 -18.67
CA SER A 124 -24.95 14.92 -17.66
C SER A 124 -24.49 14.48 -16.28
N PHE A 125 -24.82 13.24 -15.90
CA PHE A 125 -24.37 12.65 -14.64
C PHE A 125 -22.84 12.64 -14.53
N TRP A 126 -22.15 12.14 -15.56
CA TRP A 126 -20.71 12.05 -15.59
C TRP A 126 -20.03 13.42 -15.52
N ALA A 127 -20.49 14.39 -16.33
CA ALA A 127 -19.95 15.74 -16.34
C ALA A 127 -20.07 16.43 -14.97
N HIS A 128 -21.24 16.32 -14.32
CA HIS A 128 -21.43 16.88 -12.98
C HIS A 128 -20.60 16.17 -11.92
N THR A 129 -20.47 14.85 -11.99
CA THR A 129 -19.65 14.10 -11.03
C THR A 129 -18.16 14.42 -11.19
N LEU A 130 -17.69 14.63 -12.41
CA LEU A 130 -16.31 15.11 -12.66
C LEU A 130 -16.08 16.50 -12.09
N HIS A 131 -17.06 17.41 -12.27
CA HIS A 131 -16.97 18.76 -11.72
C HIS A 131 -16.94 18.76 -10.19
N ASP A 132 -17.81 17.98 -9.55
CA ASP A 132 -17.95 17.94 -8.10
C ASP A 132 -16.89 17.06 -7.43
N GLY A 133 -16.29 16.13 -8.18
CA GLY A 133 -15.28 15.17 -7.72
C GLY A 133 -15.82 14.08 -6.78
N VAL A 134 -17.00 14.28 -6.19
CA VAL A 134 -17.62 13.34 -5.23
C VAL A 134 -19.11 13.20 -5.49
N LEU A 135 -19.55 11.96 -5.59
CA LEU A 135 -20.97 11.58 -5.63
C LEU A 135 -21.39 11.03 -4.27
N LYS A 136 -22.47 11.58 -3.73
CA LYS A 136 -23.15 11.01 -2.54
C LYS A 136 -24.46 10.38 -2.99
N VAL A 137 -24.58 9.08 -2.78
CA VAL A 137 -25.80 8.31 -3.03
C VAL A 137 -26.48 8.03 -1.69
N SER A 138 -27.78 8.28 -1.60
CA SER A 138 -28.55 7.92 -0.41
C SER A 138 -28.56 6.40 -0.28
N VAL A 139 -27.77 5.87 0.62
CA VAL A 139 -27.88 4.46 0.99
C VAL A 139 -29.16 4.32 1.78
N LEU A 140 -30.15 3.65 1.21
CA LEU A 140 -31.33 3.23 1.99
C LEU A 140 -30.82 2.49 3.21
N LYS A 141 -31.13 3.01 4.40
CA LYS A 141 -30.84 2.31 5.65
C LYS A 141 -31.53 0.96 5.55
N ASP A 142 -30.75 -0.09 5.69
CA ASP A 142 -31.25 -1.45 5.87
C ASP A 142 -32.05 -2.07 4.70
N ALA A 143 -31.53 -2.05 3.48
CA ALA A 143 -31.80 -3.19 2.63
C ALA A 143 -31.04 -4.40 3.26
N PRO A 144 -31.75 -5.41 3.79
CA PRO A 144 -31.09 -6.62 4.25
C PRO A 144 -30.20 -7.10 3.08
N ILE A 145 -28.95 -7.48 3.37
CA ILE A 145 -28.14 -8.22 2.41
C ILE A 145 -29.04 -9.35 1.95
N ALA A 146 -29.51 -9.28 0.69
CA ALA A 146 -30.36 -10.34 0.16
C ALA A 146 -29.62 -11.66 0.42
N PRO A 147 -30.26 -12.64 1.07
CA PRO A 147 -29.60 -13.88 1.34
C PRO A 147 -29.08 -14.41 0.00
N MET A 148 -27.80 -14.79 -0.04
CA MET A 148 -27.21 -15.37 -1.24
C MET A 148 -28.15 -16.47 -1.73
N THR A 149 -28.79 -16.24 -2.87
CA THR A 149 -29.65 -17.23 -3.48
C THR A 149 -28.77 -18.42 -3.84
N LYS A 150 -29.08 -19.55 -3.23
CA LYS A 150 -28.45 -20.83 -3.55
C LYS A 150 -29.16 -21.41 -4.77
N ASP A 151 -28.43 -22.05 -5.66
CA ASP A 151 -29.03 -22.82 -6.74
C ASP A 151 -29.79 -24.04 -6.17
N SER A 152 -30.46 -24.78 -7.04
CA SER A 152 -31.20 -25.98 -6.68
C SER A 152 -30.35 -27.10 -6.07
N THR A 153 -29.03 -26.95 -6.06
CA THR A 153 -28.04 -27.88 -5.47
C THR A 153 -27.44 -27.34 -4.16
N GLY A 154 -27.88 -26.16 -3.68
CA GLY A 154 -27.40 -25.57 -2.43
C GLY A 154 -26.09 -24.78 -2.55
N LYS A 155 -25.56 -24.58 -3.76
CA LYS A 155 -24.33 -23.86 -4.04
C LYS A 155 -24.59 -22.35 -4.12
N PRO A 156 -23.77 -21.50 -3.49
CA PRO A 156 -23.95 -20.04 -3.58
C PRO A 156 -23.81 -19.58 -5.04
N LEU A 157 -24.83 -18.92 -5.58
CA LEU A 157 -24.74 -18.28 -6.88
C LEU A 157 -23.87 -17.01 -6.74
N MET A 158 -22.68 -17.05 -7.27
CA MET A 158 -21.84 -15.87 -7.51
C MET A 158 -22.42 -15.12 -8.72
N ALA A 159 -23.63 -14.58 -8.56
CA ALA A 159 -24.38 -13.95 -9.65
C ALA A 159 -23.77 -12.64 -10.17
N GLY A 160 -22.81 -12.06 -9.46
CA GLY A 160 -22.23 -10.77 -9.85
C GLY A 160 -21.12 -10.84 -10.90
N VAL A 161 -20.22 -11.81 -10.80
CA VAL A 161 -19.01 -11.84 -11.65
C VAL A 161 -19.31 -12.54 -12.99
N ALA A 162 -20.10 -13.59 -12.98
CA ALA A 162 -20.48 -14.32 -14.22
C ALA A 162 -21.43 -13.50 -15.11
N ALA A 163 -22.32 -12.69 -14.53
CA ALA A 163 -23.21 -11.80 -15.29
C ALA A 163 -22.41 -10.67 -15.96
N ILE A 164 -21.44 -10.10 -15.29
CA ILE A 164 -20.58 -9.03 -15.85
C ILE A 164 -19.77 -9.56 -17.03
N ILE A 165 -19.23 -10.77 -16.93
CA ILE A 165 -18.46 -11.38 -18.03
C ILE A 165 -19.37 -11.71 -19.22
N ASN A 166 -20.59 -12.17 -18.99
CA ASN A 166 -21.52 -12.50 -20.08
C ASN A 166 -22.12 -11.25 -20.75
N GLU A 167 -22.35 -10.14 -20.04
CA GLU A 167 -22.81 -8.88 -20.64
C GLU A 167 -21.73 -8.20 -21.48
N ILE A 168 -20.49 -8.24 -21.06
CA ILE A 168 -19.35 -7.71 -21.85
C ILE A 168 -19.14 -8.53 -23.12
N VAL A 169 -19.46 -9.81 -23.13
CA VAL A 169 -19.34 -10.71 -24.29
C VAL A 169 -20.55 -10.59 -25.25
N ALA A 170 -21.73 -10.17 -24.76
CA ALA A 170 -22.94 -10.10 -25.56
C ALA A 170 -23.02 -8.88 -26.51
N ASP A 171 -22.22 -7.84 -26.29
CA ASP A 171 -22.24 -6.60 -27.08
C ASP A 171 -21.21 -6.58 -28.22
N THR A 172 -20.54 -7.71 -28.48
CA THR A 172 -19.65 -7.86 -29.63
C THR A 172 -20.24 -8.82 -30.65
N THR A 173 -21.11 -8.31 -31.54
CA THR A 173 -21.48 -8.99 -32.79
C THR A 173 -20.31 -9.00 -33.78
N HIS A 174 -19.22 -9.66 -33.43
CA HIS A 174 -18.21 -10.10 -34.36
C HIS A 174 -17.85 -11.55 -34.05
N THR A 175 -18.24 -12.44 -34.97
CA THR A 175 -17.85 -13.83 -35.01
C THR A 175 -16.34 -13.98 -34.95
N VAL A 176 -15.82 -14.29 -33.78
CA VAL A 176 -14.47 -14.83 -33.61
C VAL A 176 -14.61 -16.33 -33.44
N ALA A 177 -13.88 -17.09 -34.28
CA ALA A 177 -13.82 -18.54 -34.20
C ALA A 177 -13.46 -18.99 -32.74
N PRO A 178 -14.05 -20.10 -32.26
CA PRO A 178 -13.84 -20.57 -30.93
C PRO A 178 -12.37 -20.95 -30.72
N VAL A 179 -11.65 -20.18 -29.90
CA VAL A 179 -10.36 -20.62 -29.37
C VAL A 179 -10.66 -21.77 -28.43
N ALA A 180 -10.11 -22.95 -28.73
CA ALA A 180 -10.23 -24.10 -27.84
C ALA A 180 -9.68 -23.78 -26.46
N HIS A 181 -10.58 -23.59 -25.51
CA HIS A 181 -10.21 -23.53 -24.09
C HIS A 181 -9.71 -24.92 -23.71
N HIS A 182 -8.40 -25.04 -23.49
CA HIS A 182 -7.89 -26.14 -22.70
C HIS A 182 -8.51 -26.00 -21.29
N SER A 183 -9.53 -26.80 -21.04
CA SER A 183 -10.04 -27.07 -19.71
C SER A 183 -8.93 -27.80 -18.95
N ALA A 184 -8.00 -27.05 -18.38
CA ALA A 184 -7.22 -27.56 -17.27
C ALA A 184 -8.23 -27.76 -16.13
N ALA A 185 -8.40 -29.01 -15.71
CA ALA A 185 -9.16 -29.35 -14.53
C ALA A 185 -8.56 -28.55 -13.36
N THR A 186 -9.20 -27.42 -13.05
CA THR A 186 -8.93 -26.68 -11.83
C THR A 186 -9.43 -27.56 -10.69
N THR A 187 -8.52 -28.31 -10.10
CA THR A 187 -8.72 -28.80 -8.74
C THR A 187 -8.96 -27.55 -7.90
N GLU A 188 -10.21 -27.27 -7.56
CA GLU A 188 -10.54 -26.25 -6.57
C GLU A 188 -9.80 -26.61 -5.27
N VAL A 189 -8.62 -26.04 -5.09
CA VAL A 189 -8.09 -25.91 -3.74
C VAL A 189 -9.02 -24.89 -3.10
N ALA A 190 -9.99 -25.39 -2.35
CA ALA A 190 -10.77 -24.55 -1.46
C ALA A 190 -9.77 -23.88 -0.51
N SER A 191 -9.39 -22.66 -0.85
CA SER A 191 -8.65 -21.78 0.04
C SER A 191 -9.61 -21.43 1.17
N THR A 192 -9.68 -22.29 2.18
CA THR A 192 -10.23 -21.93 3.47
C THR A 192 -9.25 -20.93 4.07
N LEU A 193 -9.48 -19.66 3.80
CA LEU A 193 -8.83 -18.61 4.58
C LEU A 193 -9.17 -18.91 6.05
N PRO A 194 -8.18 -19.06 6.92
CA PRO A 194 -8.45 -19.33 8.31
C PRO A 194 -9.36 -18.23 8.87
N THR A 195 -10.42 -18.60 9.55
CA THR A 195 -11.29 -17.63 10.22
C THR A 195 -10.45 -16.85 11.23
N PRO A 196 -10.46 -15.52 11.20
CA PRO A 196 -9.67 -14.71 12.12
C PRO A 196 -10.03 -15.03 13.57
N ASP A 197 -9.06 -15.45 14.36
CA ASP A 197 -9.23 -15.68 15.80
C ASP A 197 -8.85 -14.40 16.56
N TYR A 198 -9.84 -13.52 16.74
CA TYR A 198 -9.66 -12.27 17.45
C TYR A 198 -9.26 -12.45 18.91
N ASN A 199 -9.68 -13.53 19.57
CA ASN A 199 -9.32 -13.81 20.96
C ASN A 199 -7.83 -14.19 21.05
N LYS A 200 -7.36 -15.01 20.11
CA LYS A 200 -5.94 -15.37 20.01
C LYS A 200 -5.08 -14.14 19.71
N ALA A 201 -5.52 -13.27 18.80
CA ALA A 201 -4.82 -12.02 18.50
C ALA A 201 -4.77 -11.09 19.72
N ALA A 202 -5.87 -10.90 20.43
CA ALA A 202 -5.92 -10.09 21.65
C ALA A 202 -5.05 -10.67 22.78
N ALA A 203 -5.13 -11.99 23.01
CA ALA A 203 -4.27 -12.66 23.99
C ALA A 203 -2.79 -12.53 23.64
N SER A 204 -2.46 -12.58 22.36
CA SER A 204 -1.09 -12.42 21.86
C SER A 204 -0.58 -10.99 22.09
N ALA A 205 -1.39 -9.97 21.77
CA ALA A 205 -1.06 -8.58 22.01
C ALA A 205 -0.82 -8.27 23.50
N THR A 206 -1.60 -8.92 24.39
CA THR A 206 -1.44 -8.74 25.85
C THR A 206 -0.34 -9.61 26.45
N SER A 207 0.04 -10.71 25.79
CA SER A 207 1.11 -11.61 26.28
C SER A 207 2.51 -11.19 25.86
N ALA A 208 2.65 -10.22 24.97
CA ALA A 208 3.93 -9.67 24.53
C ALA A 208 4.59 -8.84 25.65
N LYS A 209 4.80 -9.45 26.81
CA LYS A 209 5.66 -8.89 27.84
C LYS A 209 7.10 -9.15 27.43
N GLY A 210 7.68 -8.20 26.72
CA GLY A 210 9.11 -8.20 26.47
C GLY A 210 9.87 -8.16 27.79
N GLY A 211 10.83 -9.06 27.97
CA GLY A 211 11.76 -8.99 29.11
C GLY A 211 12.87 -7.94 28.91
N GLY A 212 12.66 -6.97 28.02
CA GLY A 212 13.63 -5.92 27.71
C GLY A 212 13.64 -4.78 28.72
N GLN A 213 14.72 -4.00 28.71
CA GLN A 213 14.87 -2.82 29.53
C GLN A 213 13.93 -1.69 29.13
N PHE A 214 13.58 -1.64 27.84
CA PHE A 214 12.73 -0.62 27.23
C PHE A 214 11.67 -1.25 26.33
N GLU A 215 10.54 -0.56 26.21
CA GLU A 215 9.50 -0.85 25.21
C GLU A 215 9.79 -0.04 23.93
N LEU A 216 9.91 -0.73 22.79
CA LEU A 216 10.15 -0.11 21.50
C LEU A 216 8.82 0.17 20.79
N VAL A 217 8.61 1.43 20.40
CA VAL A 217 7.52 1.87 19.53
C VAL A 217 8.09 2.23 18.17
N VAL A 218 7.67 1.51 17.14
CA VAL A 218 8.02 1.81 15.74
C VAL A 218 6.89 2.64 15.14
N TYR A 219 7.22 3.78 14.51
CA TYR A 219 6.21 4.71 14.02
C TYR A 219 6.60 5.40 12.71
N GLU A 220 5.62 5.97 12.01
CA GLU A 220 5.81 6.78 10.82
C GLU A 220 5.97 8.26 11.18
N LYS A 221 6.98 8.93 10.60
CA LYS A 221 7.10 10.40 10.67
C LYS A 221 6.22 11.07 9.63
N VAL A 222 5.75 12.28 9.92
CA VAL A 222 4.93 13.09 9.00
C VAL A 222 5.63 13.34 7.65
N GLY A 223 6.94 13.53 7.64
CA GLY A 223 7.69 13.84 6.43
C GLY A 223 7.82 12.65 5.47
N LEU A 224 8.26 11.50 5.96
CA LEU A 224 8.60 10.35 5.12
C LEU A 224 7.55 9.23 5.12
N GLY A 225 6.65 9.21 6.12
CA GLY A 225 5.68 8.14 6.27
C GLY A 225 6.35 6.77 6.28
N ASN A 226 5.85 5.86 5.45
CA ASN A 226 6.40 4.51 5.29
C ASN A 226 7.71 4.44 4.49
N GLY A 227 8.24 5.57 4.00
CA GLY A 227 9.47 5.65 3.22
C GLY A 227 9.29 5.59 1.69
N ASN A 228 8.08 5.58 1.17
CA ASN A 228 7.85 5.65 -0.28
C ASN A 228 8.43 6.93 -0.90
N GLN A 229 8.43 8.03 -0.14
CA GLN A 229 8.95 9.33 -0.55
C GLN A 229 10.37 9.62 -0.03
N SER A 230 11.06 8.63 0.51
CA SER A 230 12.38 8.85 1.13
C SER A 230 13.46 9.35 0.16
N ASN A 231 13.30 9.10 -1.14
CA ASN A 231 14.24 9.62 -2.14
C ASN A 231 13.99 11.10 -2.53
N ASN A 232 13.06 11.79 -1.85
CA ASN A 232 12.80 13.20 -2.03
C ASN A 232 13.64 14.03 -1.03
N PRO A 233 14.63 14.82 -1.51
CA PRO A 233 15.50 15.59 -0.63
C PRO A 233 14.75 16.62 0.21
N TRP A 234 13.70 17.25 -0.34
CA TRP A 234 12.91 18.23 0.40
C TRP A 234 12.20 17.62 1.61
N LEU A 235 11.73 16.37 1.49
CA LEU A 235 11.13 15.67 2.63
C LEU A 235 12.17 15.18 3.63
N MET A 236 13.38 14.86 3.18
CA MET A 236 14.51 14.56 4.06
C MET A 236 14.96 15.78 4.87
N GLU A 237 14.89 16.96 4.26
CA GLU A 237 15.22 18.25 4.90
C GLU A 237 14.08 18.82 5.73
N LEU A 238 12.86 18.28 5.61
CA LEU A 238 11.72 18.73 6.40
C LEU A 238 11.95 18.43 7.88
N PRO A 239 12.02 19.46 8.74
CA PRO A 239 12.24 19.24 10.16
C PRO A 239 11.08 18.48 10.81
N ASP A 240 11.40 17.48 11.62
CA ASP A 240 10.40 16.77 12.41
C ASP A 240 9.62 17.78 13.29
N PRO A 241 8.28 17.70 13.35
CA PRO A 241 7.47 18.69 14.10
C PRO A 241 7.80 18.81 15.56
N ILE A 242 8.31 17.75 16.18
CA ILE A 242 8.61 17.69 17.62
C ILE A 242 10.09 17.93 17.87
N SER A 243 10.96 17.07 17.35
CA SER A 243 12.41 17.11 17.61
C SER A 243 13.17 18.16 16.81
N LYS A 244 12.58 18.63 15.67
CA LYS A 244 13.23 19.54 14.70
C LYS A 244 14.44 18.94 13.98
N VAL A 245 14.72 17.66 14.15
CA VAL A 245 15.81 16.96 13.46
C VAL A 245 15.43 16.68 12.02
N THR A 246 16.40 16.81 11.12
CA THR A 246 16.28 16.51 9.68
C THR A 246 17.15 15.30 9.33
N TRP A 247 16.95 14.75 8.15
CA TRP A 247 17.68 13.63 7.57
C TRP A 247 17.48 12.32 8.35
N ASP A 248 18.43 11.87 9.16
CA ASP A 248 18.45 10.55 9.81
C ASP A 248 17.25 10.27 10.74
N ASN A 249 16.96 9.00 10.96
CA ASN A 249 16.16 8.59 12.10
C ASN A 249 17.05 8.30 13.32
N TYR A 250 16.44 8.29 14.48
CA TYR A 250 17.09 8.20 15.77
C TYR A 250 16.12 7.58 16.78
N ILE A 251 16.65 7.03 17.85
CA ILE A 251 15.85 6.63 19.01
C ILE A 251 15.45 7.89 19.78
N THR A 252 14.16 8.10 19.98
CA THR A 252 13.65 9.06 20.97
C THR A 252 13.59 8.37 22.32
N MET A 253 14.03 9.07 23.36
CA MET A 253 14.12 8.53 24.72
C MET A 253 13.85 9.61 25.77
N ASN A 254 13.25 9.23 26.90
CA ASN A 254 13.07 10.16 28.02
C ASN A 254 14.42 10.68 28.51
N PRO A 255 14.58 11.99 28.79
CA PRO A 255 15.86 12.57 29.29
C PRO A 255 16.39 11.91 30.55
N ALA A 256 15.52 11.45 31.46
CA ALA A 256 15.95 10.74 32.67
C ALA A 256 16.56 9.37 32.34
N ASP A 257 15.99 8.66 31.34
CA ASP A 257 16.55 7.38 30.90
C ASP A 257 17.90 7.59 30.19
N VAL A 258 18.03 8.64 29.37
CA VAL A 258 19.30 9.04 28.74
C VAL A 258 20.37 9.28 29.78
N ALA A 259 20.04 10.05 30.83
CA ALA A 259 20.96 10.34 31.94
C ALA A 259 21.34 9.07 32.73
N SER A 260 20.36 8.19 33.00
CA SER A 260 20.60 6.95 33.75
C SER A 260 21.53 5.96 33.01
N LEU A 261 21.54 6.01 31.71
CA LEU A 261 22.45 5.22 30.86
C LEU A 261 23.81 5.89 30.63
N GLY A 262 24.03 7.09 31.19
CA GLY A 262 25.26 7.85 30.97
C GLY A 262 25.45 8.34 29.54
N LEU A 263 24.36 8.44 28.79
CA LEU A 263 24.37 8.94 27.41
C LEU A 263 24.36 10.48 27.41
N ASN A 264 24.75 11.04 26.26
CA ASN A 264 24.81 12.47 26.08
C ASN A 264 23.42 13.11 26.02
N GLU A 265 23.14 14.05 26.92
CA GLU A 265 21.83 14.69 27.08
C GLU A 265 21.56 15.81 26.04
N MET A 266 22.49 16.12 25.17
CA MET A 266 22.37 17.12 24.09
C MET A 266 21.88 18.50 24.59
N LYS A 267 22.42 18.96 25.71
CA LYS A 267 22.00 20.22 26.38
C LYS A 267 22.52 21.50 25.71
N ARG A 268 23.45 21.39 24.78
CA ARG A 268 24.10 22.53 24.10
C ARG A 268 24.31 22.21 22.60
N GLN A 269 24.47 23.25 21.80
CA GLN A 269 24.65 23.15 20.35
C GLN A 269 25.86 22.33 19.89
N ASP A 270 26.90 22.24 20.72
CA ASP A 270 28.17 21.59 20.34
C ASP A 270 28.26 20.13 20.79
N ILE A 271 27.16 19.53 21.23
CA ILE A 271 27.18 18.17 21.76
C ILE A 271 26.75 17.16 20.69
N ILE A 272 27.64 16.24 20.38
CA ILE A 272 27.38 15.09 19.51
C ILE A 272 26.49 14.10 20.27
N GLY A 273 25.36 13.67 19.65
CA GLY A 273 24.49 12.64 20.20
C GLY A 273 25.20 11.29 20.37
N SER A 274 24.82 10.53 21.40
CA SER A 274 25.32 9.18 21.59
C SER A 274 24.77 8.22 20.54
N ILE A 275 25.58 7.27 20.08
CA ILE A 275 25.15 6.15 19.24
C ILE A 275 25.08 4.92 20.13
N VAL A 276 23.99 4.18 20.03
CA VAL A 276 23.77 2.94 20.81
C VAL A 276 23.48 1.75 19.89
N ASP A 277 23.71 0.57 20.43
CA ASP A 277 23.28 -0.67 19.83
C ASP A 277 21.86 -1.02 20.32
N LEU A 278 20.88 -0.94 19.42
CA LEU A 278 19.51 -1.37 19.67
C LEU A 278 19.34 -2.82 19.25
N THR A 279 19.03 -3.70 20.19
CA THR A 279 18.82 -5.13 19.94
C THR A 279 17.39 -5.52 20.29
N VAL A 280 16.64 -6.03 19.31
CA VAL A 280 15.29 -6.58 19.48
C VAL A 280 15.18 -7.90 18.73
N ASN A 281 14.74 -8.95 19.42
CA ASN A 281 14.57 -10.29 18.83
C ASN A 281 15.77 -10.81 18.03
N GLY A 282 16.99 -10.50 18.50
CA GLY A 282 18.23 -10.93 17.85
C GLY A 282 18.69 -10.08 16.67
N VAL A 283 17.94 -9.05 16.30
CA VAL A 283 18.36 -8.04 15.33
C VAL A 283 19.00 -6.87 16.05
N THR A 284 20.21 -6.46 15.66
CA THR A 284 20.94 -5.33 16.25
C THR A 284 21.24 -4.28 15.21
N ILE A 285 20.95 -3.03 15.51
CA ILE A 285 21.31 -1.86 14.69
C ILE A 285 22.04 -0.81 15.54
N LYS A 286 22.88 -0.02 14.88
CA LYS A 286 23.51 1.19 15.49
C LYS A 286 22.67 2.40 15.11
N VAL A 287 22.23 3.15 16.13
CA VAL A 287 21.34 4.28 15.92
C VAL A 287 21.62 5.40 16.93
N PRO A 288 21.57 6.68 16.52
CA PRO A 288 21.75 7.80 17.43
C PRO A 288 20.56 7.93 18.38
N VAL A 289 20.80 8.51 19.56
CA VAL A 289 19.79 8.77 20.59
C VAL A 289 19.49 10.26 20.64
N TYR A 290 18.21 10.58 20.67
CA TYR A 290 17.68 11.93 20.85
C TYR A 290 16.86 12.01 22.15
N PRO A 291 17.27 12.84 23.12
CA PRO A 291 16.49 13.08 24.34
C PRO A 291 15.19 13.79 24.01
N GLN A 292 14.04 13.15 24.27
CA GLN A 292 12.71 13.65 23.95
C GLN A 292 11.98 14.05 25.25
N PRO A 293 11.92 15.34 25.63
CA PRO A 293 11.12 15.79 26.76
C PRO A 293 9.64 15.44 26.61
N GLY A 294 9.03 14.95 27.67
CA GLY A 294 7.63 14.53 27.70
C GLY A 294 7.37 13.09 27.25
N GLN A 295 8.37 12.36 26.79
CA GLN A 295 8.23 10.92 26.50
C GLN A 295 8.17 10.13 27.83
N ALA A 296 7.37 9.06 27.85
CA ALA A 296 7.29 8.19 29.02
C ALA A 296 8.62 7.49 29.30
N ALA A 297 9.01 7.39 30.58
CA ALA A 297 10.19 6.63 30.98
C ALA A 297 10.02 5.13 30.65
N GLY A 298 11.13 4.47 30.31
CA GLY A 298 11.12 3.06 29.88
C GLY A 298 10.61 2.81 28.48
N THR A 299 10.28 3.86 27.70
CA THR A 299 9.86 3.74 26.29
C THR A 299 10.86 4.39 25.37
N ILE A 300 11.05 3.78 24.19
CA ILE A 300 11.87 4.31 23.12
C ILE A 300 11.07 4.31 21.82
N GLY A 301 11.25 5.34 21.00
CA GLY A 301 10.61 5.45 19.70
C GLY A 301 11.63 5.40 18.57
N LEU A 302 11.32 4.70 17.48
CA LEU A 302 12.14 4.66 16.27
C LEU A 302 11.27 4.80 15.03
N ALA A 303 11.57 5.79 14.19
CA ALA A 303 10.81 6.03 12.98
C ALA A 303 11.20 5.07 11.86
N VAL A 304 10.20 4.59 11.09
CA VAL A 304 10.39 3.90 9.80
C VAL A 304 10.65 4.91 8.67
N GLY A 305 10.93 4.40 7.48
CA GLY A 305 11.07 5.21 6.27
C GLY A 305 12.51 5.53 5.88
N TYR A 306 13.48 5.10 6.67
CA TYR A 306 14.92 5.35 6.51
C TYR A 306 15.70 4.06 6.23
N GLY A 307 17.03 4.18 6.04
CA GLY A 307 17.91 3.03 5.84
C GLY A 307 17.64 2.28 4.54
N ARG A 308 17.40 3.01 3.45
CA ARG A 308 17.19 2.43 2.12
C ARG A 308 18.47 1.78 1.60
N ALA A 309 18.34 0.64 0.97
CA ALA A 309 19.43 -0.16 0.45
C ALA A 309 19.54 -0.16 -1.09
N ALA A 310 18.50 0.29 -1.79
CA ALA A 310 18.50 0.35 -3.26
C ALA A 310 19.44 1.44 -3.76
N GLU A 311 20.48 1.06 -4.53
CA GLU A 311 21.51 1.98 -5.07
C GLU A 311 20.92 3.08 -5.98
N THR A 312 19.74 2.85 -6.53
CA THR A 312 18.99 3.80 -7.36
C THR A 312 18.35 4.92 -6.55
N MET A 313 18.15 4.71 -5.24
CA MET A 313 17.56 5.65 -4.29
C MET A 313 18.63 6.58 -3.70
N LYS A 314 19.35 7.31 -4.56
CA LYS A 314 20.61 8.00 -4.22
C LYS A 314 20.51 9.02 -3.09
N VAL A 315 19.35 9.65 -2.89
CA VAL A 315 19.13 10.59 -1.78
C VAL A 315 18.94 9.85 -0.46
N ALA A 316 18.23 8.71 -0.50
CA ALA A 316 17.88 7.93 0.69
C ALA A 316 18.89 6.83 1.03
N LEU A 317 19.79 6.50 0.09
CA LEU A 317 20.75 5.40 0.26
C LEU A 317 21.67 5.65 1.46
N GLY A 318 21.60 4.74 2.43
CA GLY A 318 22.44 4.80 3.63
C GLY A 318 22.11 5.93 4.60
N VAL A 319 21.00 6.64 4.40
CA VAL A 319 20.53 7.67 5.33
C VAL A 319 19.68 7.00 6.41
N GLY A 320 20.12 7.11 7.66
CA GLY A 320 19.49 6.46 8.80
C GLY A 320 19.54 4.92 8.77
N VAL A 321 18.65 4.30 9.51
CA VAL A 321 18.57 2.84 9.67
C VAL A 321 17.17 2.31 9.34
N ASN A 322 17.09 1.10 8.78
CA ASN A 322 15.81 0.46 8.53
C ASN A 322 15.22 -0.11 9.82
N ALA A 323 14.07 0.42 10.25
CA ALA A 323 13.36 -0.02 11.45
C ALA A 323 12.32 -1.12 11.18
N TYR A 324 11.98 -1.43 9.93
CA TYR A 324 11.00 -2.48 9.60
C TYR A 324 11.35 -3.89 10.11
N PRO A 325 12.63 -4.30 10.21
CA PRO A 325 12.97 -5.59 10.81
C PRO A 325 12.48 -5.77 12.25
N PHE A 326 12.21 -4.69 12.98
CA PHE A 326 11.68 -4.73 14.35
C PHE A 326 10.15 -4.85 14.41
N VAL A 327 9.46 -4.58 13.30
CA VAL A 327 8.03 -4.85 13.20
C VAL A 327 7.83 -6.35 13.26
N SER A 328 6.95 -6.82 14.13
CA SER A 328 6.67 -8.25 14.29
C SER A 328 5.24 -8.57 13.88
N VAL A 329 5.09 -9.70 13.21
CA VAL A 329 3.77 -10.32 12.98
C VAL A 329 3.48 -11.19 14.20
N ILE A 330 2.39 -10.91 14.88
CA ILE A 330 1.99 -11.64 16.09
C ILE A 330 1.10 -12.81 15.67
N ASN A 331 1.61 -14.05 15.84
CA ASN A 331 0.86 -15.31 15.62
C ASN A 331 0.12 -15.40 14.27
N ASP A 332 0.82 -15.11 13.16
CA ASP A 332 0.26 -15.17 11.80
C ASP A 332 -0.99 -14.28 11.58
N THR A 333 -1.26 -13.37 12.47
CA THR A 333 -2.31 -12.34 12.34
C THR A 333 -1.65 -11.00 12.07
N LEU A 334 -2.01 -10.38 10.94
CA LEU A 334 -1.70 -9.00 10.60
C LEU A 334 -2.62 -8.05 11.35
#